data_e424c35be26ef139a1f157aaf19102bb
#
_entry.id   e424c35be26ef139a1f157aaf19102bb
#
_cell.length_a   1.000
_cell.length_b   1.000
_cell.length_c   1.000
_cell.angle_alpha   90.00
_cell.angle_beta   90.00
_cell.angle_gamma   90.00
#
_symmetry.space_group_name_H-M   'P 1'
#
loop_
_entity.id
_entity.type
_entity.pdbx_description
1 polymer ?
#
loop_
_entity_poly.entity_id
_entity_poly.type
_entity_poly.pdbx_seq_one_letter_code
_entity_poly.pdbx_strand_id
1 'polypeptide(L)'
;MALEDDRRGPVIRVTGLRNSFGDQVIHENLDLEVRRGEIIGIVGGSGTGKTVLMRSIIGLQRYTAGEVEIFGRRVSGLGELEELELRRQFGVLFQNGALFSTLTVAENIEVPMREFYRIEDALM
;
A
#
# COMPACT_ATOMS: atom_id res chain seq x y z
N MET A 1 17.01 -18.65 7.99
CA MET A 1 16.42 -17.35 7.65
C MET A 1 15.25 -17.47 6.68
N ALA A 2 15.42 -18.09 5.53
CA ALA A 2 14.32 -18.31 4.58
C ALA A 2 13.15 -19.12 5.14
N LEU A 3 13.41 -20.08 6.01
CA LEU A 3 12.39 -20.92 6.65
C LEU A 3 11.54 -20.17 7.69
N GLU A 4 12.05 -19.11 8.30
CA GLU A 4 11.29 -18.29 9.24
C GLU A 4 10.36 -17.32 8.53
N ASP A 5 10.76 -16.83 7.37
CA ASP A 5 9.95 -15.96 6.55
C ASP A 5 8.74 -16.70 5.96
N ASP A 6 8.91 -17.94 5.53
CA ASP A 6 7.84 -18.79 5.04
C ASP A 6 6.77 -19.08 6.11
N ARG A 7 7.14 -19.14 7.38
CA ARG A 7 6.21 -19.41 8.47
C ARG A 7 5.28 -18.21 8.80
N ARG A 8 5.66 -17.01 8.42
CA ARG A 8 4.90 -15.78 8.72
C ARG A 8 3.90 -15.41 7.63
N GLY A 9 3.93 -16.14 6.53
CA GLY A 9 3.10 -15.86 5.36
C GLY A 9 3.56 -14.64 4.57
N PRO A 10 2.89 -14.33 3.46
CA PRO A 10 3.22 -13.16 2.64
C PRO A 10 2.94 -11.85 3.38
N VAL A 11 3.71 -10.83 3.06
CA VAL A 11 3.46 -9.47 3.57
C VAL A 11 2.29 -8.81 2.89
N ILE A 12 2.04 -9.14 1.61
CA ILE A 12 0.87 -8.72 0.86
C ILE A 12 0.27 -9.94 0.19
N ARG A 13 -1.03 -10.11 0.34
CA ARG A 13 -1.81 -11.10 -0.37
C ARG A 13 -3.04 -10.44 -0.99
N VAL A 14 -3.17 -10.59 -2.29
CA VAL A 14 -4.34 -10.15 -3.07
C VAL A 14 -5.02 -11.39 -3.62
N THR A 15 -6.30 -11.53 -3.35
CA THR A 15 -7.07 -12.69 -3.78
C THR A 15 -8.33 -12.26 -4.51
N GLY A 16 -8.47 -12.70 -5.76
CA GLY A 16 -9.67 -12.47 -6.55
C GLY A 16 -10.03 -11.02 -6.77
N LEU A 17 -9.03 -10.13 -6.84
CA LEU A 17 -9.27 -8.70 -6.95
C LEU A 17 -9.98 -8.34 -8.25
N ARG A 18 -11.05 -7.56 -8.10
CA ARG A 18 -11.78 -6.99 -9.24
C ARG A 18 -11.88 -5.49 -9.09
N ASN A 19 -11.42 -4.79 -10.10
CA ASN A 19 -11.57 -3.34 -10.24
C ASN A 19 -12.33 -3.03 -11.52
N SER A 20 -13.34 -2.19 -11.41
CA SER A 20 -14.08 -1.71 -12.57
C SER A 20 -14.45 -0.23 -12.42
N PHE A 21 -14.47 0.49 -13.53
CA PHE A 21 -14.91 1.87 -13.62
C PHE A 21 -16.05 1.92 -14.65
N GLY A 22 -17.29 2.06 -14.16
CA GLY A 22 -18.46 1.90 -15.01
C GLY A 22 -18.48 0.51 -15.66
N ASP A 23 -18.53 0.46 -16.98
CA ASP A 23 -18.54 -0.80 -17.73
C ASP A 23 -17.13 -1.34 -18.03
N GLN A 24 -16.09 -0.59 -17.70
CA GLN A 24 -14.71 -0.99 -17.95
C GLN A 24 -14.14 -1.77 -16.78
N VAL A 25 -13.82 -3.04 -17.00
CA VAL A 25 -13.14 -3.89 -16.03
C VAL A 25 -11.62 -3.75 -16.24
N ILE A 26 -10.92 -3.32 -15.19
CA ILE A 26 -9.46 -3.17 -15.20
C ILE A 26 -8.77 -4.44 -14.72
N HIS A 27 -9.24 -4.99 -13.61
CA HIS A 27 -8.75 -6.26 -13.06
C HIS A 27 -9.94 -7.18 -12.80
N GLU A 28 -9.78 -8.44 -13.12
CA GLU A 28 -10.77 -9.47 -12.83
C GLU A 28 -10.06 -10.72 -12.32
N ASN A 29 -10.46 -11.16 -11.13
CA ASN A 29 -9.91 -12.34 -10.47
C ASN A 29 -8.38 -12.33 -10.37
N LEU A 30 -7.81 -11.18 -10.00
CA LEU A 30 -6.37 -11.01 -9.90
C LEU A 30 -5.86 -11.52 -8.55
N ASP A 31 -4.87 -12.39 -8.59
CA ASP A 31 -4.17 -12.90 -7.41
C ASP A 31 -2.71 -12.44 -7.43
N LEU A 32 -2.21 -12.05 -6.27
CA LEU A 32 -0.83 -11.62 -6.10
C LEU A 32 -0.37 -11.91 -4.68
N GLU A 33 0.84 -12.41 -4.54
CA GLU A 33 1.50 -12.53 -3.24
C GLU A 33 2.87 -11.87 -3.28
N VAL A 34 3.18 -11.11 -2.24
CA VAL A 34 4.51 -10.55 -2.01
C VAL A 34 5.04 -11.12 -0.71
N ARG A 35 6.17 -11.81 -0.77
CA ARG A 35 6.81 -12.42 0.38
C ARG A 35 7.68 -11.42 1.12
N ARG A 36 7.95 -11.70 2.37
CA ARG A 36 8.85 -10.88 3.18
C ARG A 36 10.25 -10.85 2.55
N GLY A 37 10.84 -9.65 2.46
CA GLY A 37 12.15 -9.45 1.86
C GLY A 37 12.19 -9.52 0.33
N GLU A 38 11.05 -9.71 -0.33
CA GLU A 38 10.95 -9.80 -1.78
C GLU A 38 10.75 -8.44 -2.42
N ILE A 39 11.38 -8.23 -3.57
CA ILE A 39 11.14 -7.09 -4.45
C ILE A 39 10.41 -7.59 -5.69
N ILE A 40 9.21 -7.12 -5.91
CA ILE A 40 8.39 -7.48 -7.08
C ILE A 40 8.28 -6.29 -8.02
N GLY A 41 8.50 -6.53 -9.32
CA GLY A 41 8.22 -5.59 -10.37
C GLY A 41 6.86 -5.87 -11.02
N ILE A 42 6.03 -4.85 -11.13
CA ILE A 42 4.79 -4.91 -11.89
C ILE A 42 5.00 -4.17 -13.19
N VAL A 43 4.96 -4.92 -14.30
CA VAL A 43 5.28 -4.39 -15.62
C VAL A 43 4.05 -4.43 -16.52
N GLY A 44 4.00 -3.50 -17.46
CA GLY A 44 2.93 -3.38 -18.42
C GLY A 44 2.94 -2.01 -19.07
N GLY A 45 2.25 -1.88 -20.18
CA GLY A 45 2.08 -0.59 -20.86
C GLY A 45 1.24 0.39 -20.07
N SER A 46 1.21 1.63 -20.51
CA SER A 46 0.34 2.66 -19.97
C SER A 46 -1.14 2.21 -20.07
N GLY A 47 -1.91 2.43 -19.04
CA GLY A 47 -3.34 2.06 -19.01
C GLY A 47 -3.63 0.58 -18.73
N THR A 48 -2.64 -0.22 -18.34
CA THR A 48 -2.82 -1.64 -18.02
C THR A 48 -3.30 -1.88 -16.58
N GLY A 49 -3.47 -0.84 -15.78
CA GLY A 49 -3.99 -0.94 -14.42
C GLY A 49 -2.95 -1.11 -13.32
N LYS A 50 -1.66 -0.92 -13.59
CA LYS A 50 -0.58 -1.00 -12.58
C LYS A 50 -0.81 -0.05 -11.40
N THR A 51 -1.13 1.19 -11.69
CA THR A 51 -1.41 2.21 -10.69
C THR A 51 -2.68 1.89 -9.90
N VAL A 52 -3.71 1.41 -10.58
CA VAL A 52 -4.97 1.00 -9.93
C VAL A 52 -4.73 -0.14 -8.96
N LEU A 53 -3.93 -1.13 -9.35
CA LEU A 53 -3.55 -2.25 -8.50
C LEU A 53 -2.82 -1.76 -7.23
N MET A 54 -1.80 -0.94 -7.40
CA MET A 54 -1.05 -0.39 -6.27
C MET A 54 -1.95 0.43 -5.34
N ARG A 55 -2.80 1.30 -5.89
CA ARG A 55 -3.73 2.09 -5.10
C ARG A 55 -4.75 1.24 -4.35
N SER A 56 -5.19 0.14 -4.96
CA SER A 56 -6.10 -0.80 -4.30
C SER A 56 -5.43 -1.48 -3.10
N ILE A 57 -4.17 -1.86 -3.24
CA ILE A 57 -3.40 -2.49 -2.15
C ILE A 57 -3.21 -1.53 -0.97
N ILE A 58 -2.83 -0.28 -1.24
CA ILE A 58 -2.54 0.70 -0.18
C ILE A 58 -3.78 1.42 0.36
N GLY A 59 -4.98 1.07 -0.13
CA GLY A 59 -6.23 1.62 0.38
C GLY A 59 -6.65 2.97 -0.19
N LEU A 60 -6.04 3.43 -1.28
CA LEU A 60 -6.40 4.69 -1.95
C LEU A 60 -7.45 4.51 -3.05
N GLN A 61 -7.76 3.29 -3.41
CA GLN A 61 -8.73 2.95 -4.43
C GLN A 61 -9.65 1.84 -3.94
N ARG A 62 -10.94 2.04 -4.06
CA ARG A 62 -11.92 1.00 -3.77
C ARG A 62 -11.95 -0.02 -4.90
N TYR A 63 -12.06 -1.28 -4.55
CA TYR A 63 -12.25 -2.37 -5.49
C TYR A 63 -13.64 -2.99 -5.31
N THR A 64 -14.17 -3.62 -6.36
CA THR A 64 -15.54 -4.12 -6.38
C THR A 64 -15.69 -5.54 -5.85
N ALA A 65 -14.62 -6.33 -5.88
CA ALA A 65 -14.60 -7.68 -5.33
C ALA A 65 -13.18 -8.11 -5.01
N GLY A 66 -13.05 -9.15 -4.23
CA GLY A 66 -11.76 -9.69 -3.80
C GLY A 66 -11.35 -9.23 -2.42
N GLU A 67 -10.16 -9.64 -2.02
CA GLU A 67 -9.60 -9.34 -0.71
C GLU A 67 -8.14 -8.94 -0.81
N VAL A 68 -7.74 -7.96 -0.01
CA VAL A 68 -6.35 -7.54 0.16
C VAL A 68 -5.97 -7.72 1.62
N GLU A 69 -4.89 -8.46 1.86
CA GLU A 69 -4.30 -8.62 3.18
C GLU A 69 -2.90 -8.00 3.20
N ILE A 70 -2.61 -7.20 4.21
CA ILE A 70 -1.28 -6.63 4.45
C ILE A 70 -0.87 -7.01 5.86
N PHE A 71 0.31 -7.63 5.98
CA PHE A 71 0.84 -8.14 7.25
C PHE A 71 -0.17 -9.05 7.99
N GLY A 72 -0.90 -9.88 7.24
CA GLY A 72 -1.89 -10.80 7.79
C GLY A 72 -3.21 -10.17 8.19
N ARG A 73 -3.40 -8.88 7.96
CA ARG A 73 -4.65 -8.18 8.26
C ARG A 73 -5.43 -7.90 6.98
N ARG A 74 -6.72 -8.20 6.99
CA ARG A 74 -7.63 -7.82 5.90
C ARG A 74 -7.80 -6.31 5.90
N VAL A 75 -7.57 -5.69 4.75
CA VAL A 75 -7.71 -4.24 4.60
C VAL A 75 -9.18 -3.82 4.67
N SER A 76 -10.09 -4.66 4.16
CA SER A 76 -11.52 -4.43 4.29
C SER A 76 -11.99 -4.65 5.73
N GLY A 77 -12.81 -3.77 6.24
CA GLY A 77 -13.39 -3.89 7.58
C GLY A 77 -12.51 -3.43 8.73
N LEU A 78 -11.37 -2.80 8.46
CA LEU A 78 -10.56 -2.16 9.50
C LEU A 78 -11.24 -0.91 10.02
N GLY A 79 -11.19 -0.69 11.33
CA GLY A 79 -11.56 0.58 11.95
C GLY A 79 -10.49 1.65 11.66
N GLU A 80 -10.82 2.90 11.93
CA GLU A 80 -9.91 4.04 11.67
C GLU A 80 -8.56 3.89 12.36
N LEU A 81 -8.54 3.46 13.60
CA LEU A 81 -7.30 3.27 14.37
C LEU A 81 -6.46 2.12 13.83
N GLU A 82 -7.10 1.02 13.46
CA GLU A 82 -6.41 -0.13 12.88
C GLU A 82 -5.83 0.19 11.50
N GLU A 83 -6.56 0.95 10.69
CA GLU A 83 -6.08 1.42 9.39
C GLU A 83 -4.87 2.35 9.57
N LEU A 84 -4.91 3.25 10.54
CA LEU A 84 -3.79 4.14 10.84
C LEU A 84 -2.56 3.36 11.29
N GLU A 85 -2.71 2.36 12.16
CA GLU A 85 -1.62 1.49 12.56
C GLU A 85 -1.01 0.73 11.38
N LEU A 86 -1.85 0.24 10.47
CA LEU A 86 -1.39 -0.45 9.27
C LEU A 86 -0.58 0.49 8.37
N ARG A 87 -1.05 1.71 8.16
CA ARG A 87 -0.38 2.72 7.34
C ARG A 87 0.98 3.14 7.88
N ARG A 88 1.21 3.04 9.18
CA ARG A 88 2.53 3.31 9.79
C ARG A 88 3.59 2.30 9.40
N GLN A 89 3.21 1.13 8.92
CA GLN A 89 4.11 0.02 8.65
C GLN A 89 4.64 0.01 7.23
N PHE A 90 4.15 0.87 6.35
CA PHE A 90 4.64 0.97 4.98
C PHE A 90 4.76 2.41 4.51
N GLY A 91 5.59 2.63 3.51
CA GLY A 91 5.71 3.91 2.83
C GLY A 91 5.39 3.76 1.35
N VAL A 92 4.97 4.86 0.73
CA VAL A 92 4.63 4.90 -0.68
C VAL A 92 5.43 6.00 -1.36
N LEU A 93 6.08 5.67 -2.47
CA LEU A 93 6.71 6.64 -3.35
C LEU A 93 5.85 6.81 -4.60
N PHE A 94 5.21 7.97 -4.72
CA PHE A 94 4.38 8.28 -5.88
C PHE A 94 5.23 8.74 -7.06
N GLN A 95 4.72 8.54 -8.27
CA GLN A 95 5.38 8.91 -9.51
C GLN A 95 5.80 10.40 -9.55
N ASN A 96 4.98 11.29 -9.01
CA ASN A 96 5.23 12.73 -8.97
C ASN A 96 5.75 13.21 -7.60
N GLY A 97 6.22 12.30 -6.76
CA GLY A 97 6.77 12.59 -5.44
C GLY A 97 5.74 12.89 -4.35
N ALA A 98 4.64 13.55 -4.67
CA ALA A 98 3.57 13.93 -3.74
C ALA A 98 4.08 14.77 -2.54
N LEU A 99 5.01 15.68 -2.80
CA LEU A 99 5.56 16.58 -1.79
C LEU A 99 4.75 17.87 -1.70
N PHE A 100 4.75 18.47 -0.52
CA PHE A 100 4.16 19.80 -0.33
C PHE A 100 5.09 20.87 -0.92
N SER A 101 4.64 21.54 -1.96
CA SER A 101 5.42 22.54 -2.68
C SER A 101 5.73 23.80 -1.86
N THR A 102 4.93 24.07 -0.85
CA THR A 102 5.08 25.21 0.05
C THR A 102 6.01 24.95 1.23
N LEU A 103 6.46 23.71 1.41
CA LEU A 103 7.32 23.30 2.50
C LEU A 103 8.75 23.06 2.00
N THR A 104 9.72 23.23 2.90
CA THR A 104 11.11 22.87 2.63
C THR A 104 11.28 21.35 2.56
N VAL A 105 12.47 20.89 2.14
CA VAL A 105 12.81 19.45 2.14
C VAL A 105 12.72 18.89 3.56
N ALA A 106 13.28 19.57 4.54
CA ALA A 106 13.25 19.15 5.94
C ALA A 106 11.81 19.05 6.44
N GLU A 107 10.99 20.06 6.20
CA GLU A 107 9.58 20.07 6.59
C GLU A 107 8.80 18.94 5.93
N ASN A 108 9.06 18.61 4.66
CA ASN A 108 8.44 17.48 3.98
C ASN A 108 8.78 16.14 4.64
N ILE A 109 10.02 15.98 5.09
CA ILE A 109 10.46 14.76 5.80
C ILE A 109 9.81 14.68 7.18
N GLU A 110 9.65 15.80 7.85
CA GLU A 110 9.08 15.89 9.19
C GLU A 110 7.57 15.59 9.24
N VAL A 111 6.82 15.89 8.17
CA VAL A 111 5.35 15.74 8.14
C VAL A 111 4.90 14.36 8.61
N PRO A 112 5.35 13.23 8.05
CA PRO A 112 4.93 11.91 8.53
C PRO A 112 5.42 11.60 9.94
N MET A 113 6.55 12.15 10.35
CA MET A 113 7.06 11.97 11.71
C MET A 113 6.15 12.66 12.73
N ARG A 114 5.69 13.86 12.44
CA ARG A 114 4.76 14.58 13.30
C ARG A 114 3.38 13.97 13.30
N GLU A 115 2.91 13.46 12.17
CA GLU A 115 1.57 12.91 12.00
C GLU A 115 1.41 11.55 12.66
N PHE A 116 2.39 10.66 12.49
CA PHE A 116 2.30 9.26 12.92
C PHE A 116 3.10 8.92 14.17
N TYR A 117 4.11 9.72 14.51
CA TYR A 117 5.02 9.44 15.62
C TYR A 117 5.14 10.69 16.49
N ARG A 118 5.22 10.46 17.80
CA ARG A 118 5.55 11.52 18.77
C ARG A 118 7.06 11.59 18.92
N ILE A 119 7.70 12.25 17.97
CA ILE A 119 9.13 12.42 17.98
C ILE A 119 9.42 13.85 18.44
N GLU A 120 10.32 14.00 19.39
CA GLU A 120 10.77 15.33 19.82
C GLU A 120 11.48 16.08 18.69
N ASP A 121 11.22 17.36 18.58
CA ASP A 121 11.78 18.20 17.51
C ASP A 121 13.31 18.14 17.45
N ALA A 122 13.98 17.95 18.58
CA ALA A 122 15.42 17.82 18.65
C ALA A 122 15.97 16.56 17.97
N LEU A 123 15.11 15.55 17.74
CA LEU A 123 15.49 14.28 17.12
C LEU A 123 15.14 14.23 15.62
N MET A 124 14.38 15.20 15.13
CA MET A 124 14.06 15.34 13.72
C MET A 124 15.11 16.17 12.99
#